data_2fa4344a88c7e9d6d6e0276166db06af
#
_entry.id   2fa4344a88c7e9d6d6e0276166db06af
#
_cell.length_a   1.000
_cell.length_b   1.000
_cell.length_c   1.000
_cell.angle_alpha   90.00
_cell.angle_beta   90.00
_cell.angle_gamma   90.00
#
_symmetry.space_group_name_H-M   'P 1'
#
loop_
_entity.id
_entity.type
_entity.pdbx_description
1 polymer ?
#
loop_
_entity_poly.entity_id
_entity_poly.type
_entity_poly.pdbx_seq_one_letter_code
_entity_poly.pdbx_strand_id
1 'polypeptide(L)'
;MQAEAQNLTGVWNGLYSYADGRSVTFVATLIDSGSTLSGSTHEPCVGGDCPAATLFATLMGSRVGSVVTFRKTYEATDPRWGTVNYDGRLNADATEIEGRWTIAGVWSGKFMMIRPLREGLKEEQKESAKS
;
A
#
# COMPACT_ATOMS: atom_id res chain seq x y z
N MET A 1 1.24 21.55 10.60
CA MET A 1 2.19 21.32 10.01
C MET A 1 2.42 20.06 9.24
N GLN A 2 3.46 19.42 9.48
CA GLN A 2 3.87 18.30 8.71
C GLN A 2 2.89 17.15 8.77
N ALA A 3 2.22 16.96 9.90
CA ALA A 3 1.34 15.83 10.08
C ALA A 3 0.22 15.79 9.06
N GLU A 4 -0.37 16.94 8.76
CA GLU A 4 -1.44 16.97 7.77
C GLU A 4 -0.92 16.69 6.37
N ALA A 5 0.24 17.28 6.04
CA ALA A 5 0.83 17.07 4.73
C ALA A 5 1.18 15.62 4.50
N GLN A 6 1.37 14.84 5.57
CA GLN A 6 1.77 13.45 5.48
C GLN A 6 0.65 12.48 5.82
N ASN A 7 -0.60 12.95 5.85
CA ASN A 7 -1.72 12.05 6.08
C ASN A 7 -1.87 11.11 4.90
N LEU A 8 -2.00 9.83 5.18
CA LEU A 8 -1.97 8.80 4.15
C LEU A 8 -3.35 8.38 3.67
N THR A 9 -4.40 9.02 4.18
CA THR A 9 -5.77 8.69 3.78
C THR A 9 -5.95 8.91 2.28
N GLY A 10 -6.52 7.94 1.59
CA GLY A 10 -6.80 8.06 0.18
C GLY A 10 -6.51 6.78 -0.57
N VAL A 11 -6.54 6.89 -1.89
CA VAL A 11 -6.36 5.75 -2.79
C VAL A 11 -4.91 5.71 -3.25
N TRP A 12 -4.33 4.52 -3.16
CA TRP A 12 -2.94 4.27 -3.54
C TRP A 12 -2.92 3.16 -4.57
N ASN A 13 -2.10 3.32 -5.60
CA ASN A 13 -1.85 2.27 -6.58
C ASN A 13 -0.61 1.52 -6.18
N GLY A 14 -0.70 0.21 -6.11
CA GLY A 14 0.37 -0.61 -5.60
C GLY A 14 0.83 -1.68 -6.56
N LEU A 15 1.98 -2.22 -6.24
CA LEU A 15 2.60 -3.31 -6.98
C LEU A 15 3.41 -4.12 -6.01
N TYR A 16 3.25 -5.44 -6.02
CA TYR A 16 4.16 -6.29 -5.26
C TYR A 16 4.79 -7.30 -6.19
N SER A 17 6.02 -7.71 -5.88
CA SER A 17 6.82 -8.57 -6.74
C SER A 17 7.32 -9.78 -5.98
N TYR A 18 7.39 -10.89 -6.68
CA TYR A 18 7.97 -12.12 -6.18
C TYR A 18 9.44 -12.20 -6.57
N ALA A 19 10.18 -13.06 -5.89
CA ALA A 19 11.60 -13.23 -6.17
C ALA A 19 11.88 -13.67 -7.61
N ASP A 20 10.94 -14.36 -8.23
CA ASP A 20 11.11 -14.83 -9.61
C ASP A 20 10.79 -13.78 -10.66
N GLY A 21 10.49 -12.56 -10.25
CA GLY A 21 10.23 -11.47 -11.19
C GLY A 21 8.77 -11.22 -11.51
N ARG A 22 7.87 -12.11 -11.11
CA ARG A 22 6.44 -11.86 -11.32
C ARG A 22 5.99 -10.71 -10.43
N SER A 23 4.99 -9.99 -10.87
CA SER A 23 4.45 -8.88 -10.08
C SER A 23 2.94 -8.84 -10.25
N VAL A 24 2.29 -8.22 -9.25
CA VAL A 24 0.84 -8.09 -9.21
C VAL A 24 0.51 -6.67 -8.80
N THR A 25 -0.41 -6.04 -9.52
CA THR A 25 -0.88 -4.70 -9.17
C THR A 25 -2.04 -4.83 -8.18
N PHE A 26 -2.19 -3.79 -7.35
CA PHE A 26 -3.33 -3.73 -6.44
C PHE A 26 -3.69 -2.27 -6.20
N VAL A 27 -4.90 -2.06 -5.72
CA VAL A 27 -5.35 -0.73 -5.32
C VAL A 27 -5.65 -0.79 -3.83
N ALA A 28 -5.12 0.16 -3.08
CA ALA A 28 -5.32 0.25 -1.64
C ALA A 28 -6.05 1.53 -1.31
N THR A 29 -7.02 1.45 -0.42
CA THR A 29 -7.66 2.62 0.15
C THR A 29 -7.27 2.66 1.61
N LEU A 30 -6.56 3.71 2.01
CA LEU A 30 -6.03 3.83 3.36
C LEU A 30 -6.80 4.87 4.15
N ILE A 31 -6.93 4.61 5.44
CA ILE A 31 -7.47 5.55 6.41
C ILE A 31 -6.40 5.73 7.47
N ASP A 32 -5.88 6.95 7.57
CA ASP A 32 -4.80 7.30 8.49
C ASP A 32 -5.39 8.06 9.66
N SER A 33 -5.38 7.45 10.83
CA SER A 33 -5.95 8.03 12.05
C SER A 33 -4.84 8.49 12.99
N GLY A 34 -3.74 9.02 12.41
CA GLY A 34 -2.59 9.45 13.19
C GLY A 34 -1.53 8.37 13.20
N SER A 35 -1.50 7.54 14.22
CA SER A 35 -0.53 6.46 14.28
C SER A 35 -1.08 5.14 13.76
N THR A 36 -2.39 5.03 13.58
CA THR A 36 -3.03 3.79 13.16
C THR A 36 -3.47 3.88 11.72
N LEU A 37 -3.20 2.85 10.94
CA LEU A 37 -3.64 2.74 9.56
C LEU A 37 -4.62 1.60 9.43
N SER A 38 -5.68 1.84 8.65
CA SER A 38 -6.63 0.79 8.29
C SER A 38 -7.00 0.98 6.84
N GLY A 39 -7.68 0.00 6.28
CA GLY A 39 -8.11 0.15 4.90
C GLY A 39 -8.43 -1.17 4.26
N SER A 40 -8.45 -1.14 2.92
CA SER A 40 -8.77 -2.32 2.14
C SER A 40 -7.97 -2.29 0.84
N THR A 41 -7.82 -3.46 0.24
CA THR A 41 -7.21 -3.57 -1.09
C THR A 41 -8.08 -4.42 -1.98
N HIS A 42 -7.90 -4.22 -3.29
CA HIS A 42 -8.41 -5.18 -4.26
C HIS A 42 -7.35 -5.36 -5.34
N GLU A 43 -7.30 -6.56 -5.89
CA GLU A 43 -6.31 -6.92 -6.88
C GLU A 43 -6.86 -8.01 -7.79
N PRO A 44 -6.37 -8.08 -9.04
CA PRO A 44 -6.78 -9.19 -9.91
C PRO A 44 -6.16 -10.48 -9.41
N CYS A 45 -6.90 -11.56 -9.50
CA CYS A 45 -6.33 -12.86 -9.21
C CYS A 45 -5.57 -13.34 -10.43
N VAL A 46 -4.29 -13.67 -10.26
CA VAL A 46 -3.45 -14.16 -11.34
C VAL A 46 -3.05 -15.59 -11.04
N GLY A 47 -2.87 -16.39 -12.09
CA GLY A 47 -2.56 -17.79 -11.94
C GLY A 47 -3.82 -18.65 -12.03
N GLY A 48 -3.73 -19.92 -11.64
CA GLY A 48 -4.87 -20.80 -11.64
C GLY A 48 -5.60 -20.77 -10.32
N ASP A 49 -6.71 -21.47 -10.25
CA ASP A 49 -7.41 -21.72 -8.97
C ASP A 49 -7.76 -20.47 -8.19
N CYS A 50 -8.23 -19.47 -8.89
CA CYS A 50 -8.66 -18.25 -8.22
C CYS A 50 -10.05 -18.39 -7.63
N PRO A 51 -10.26 -17.98 -6.37
CA PRO A 51 -11.62 -18.01 -5.81
C PRO A 51 -12.54 -17.00 -6.48
N ALA A 52 -11.98 -15.96 -7.07
CA ALA A 52 -12.74 -14.95 -7.78
C ALA A 52 -11.79 -14.19 -8.69
N ALA A 53 -12.35 -13.47 -9.68
CA ALA A 53 -11.52 -12.68 -10.58
C ALA A 53 -10.80 -11.55 -9.86
N THR A 54 -11.43 -11.00 -8.83
CA THR A 54 -10.86 -9.93 -8.00
C THR A 54 -10.76 -10.43 -6.57
N LEU A 55 -9.60 -10.19 -5.96
CA LEU A 55 -9.37 -10.54 -4.57
C LEU A 55 -9.46 -9.29 -3.72
N PHE A 56 -10.16 -9.37 -2.61
CA PHE A 56 -10.32 -8.28 -1.66
C PHE A 56 -9.61 -8.62 -0.36
N ALA A 57 -9.06 -7.62 0.29
CA ALA A 57 -8.37 -7.80 1.55
C ALA A 57 -8.55 -6.58 2.44
N THR A 58 -8.34 -6.76 3.73
CA THR A 58 -8.34 -5.65 4.68
C THR A 58 -6.92 -5.37 5.12
N LEU A 59 -6.68 -4.11 5.50
CA LEU A 59 -5.38 -3.65 5.97
C LEU A 59 -5.52 -3.12 7.39
N MET A 60 -4.56 -3.48 8.25
CA MET A 60 -4.46 -2.93 9.60
C MET A 60 -2.99 -2.73 9.90
N GLY A 61 -2.64 -1.56 10.37
CA GLY A 61 -1.24 -1.30 10.67
C GLY A 61 -1.03 0.00 11.41
N SER A 62 0.19 0.51 11.29
CA SER A 62 0.57 1.72 12.00
C SER A 62 1.67 2.43 11.23
N ARG A 63 1.90 3.67 11.63
CA ARG A 63 3.03 4.42 11.11
C ARG A 63 3.71 5.15 12.25
N VAL A 64 5.03 5.25 12.16
CA VAL A 64 5.85 6.03 13.08
C VAL A 64 6.80 6.82 12.21
N GLY A 65 6.52 8.12 12.05
CA GLY A 65 7.29 8.92 11.12
C GLY A 65 7.14 8.40 9.70
N SER A 66 8.26 8.02 9.09
CA SER A 66 8.25 7.49 7.74
C SER A 66 8.16 5.98 7.69
N VAL A 67 8.14 5.30 8.84
CA VAL A 67 8.06 3.84 8.87
C VAL A 67 6.60 3.44 8.87
N VAL A 68 6.21 2.64 7.87
CA VAL A 68 4.83 2.21 7.67
C VAL A 68 4.81 0.69 7.70
N THR A 69 4.00 0.14 8.59
CA THR A 69 3.84 -1.31 8.66
C THR A 69 2.36 -1.64 8.64
N PHE A 70 1.99 -2.70 7.93
CA PHE A 70 0.60 -3.14 7.98
C PHE A 70 0.49 -4.61 7.63
N ARG A 71 -0.63 -5.17 8.02
CA ARG A 71 -0.97 -6.56 7.74
C ARG A 71 -2.15 -6.58 6.80
N LYS A 72 -2.02 -7.34 5.73
CA LYS A 72 -3.08 -7.51 4.75
C LYS A 72 -3.68 -8.90 4.95
N THR A 73 -4.99 -8.95 5.15
CA THR A 73 -5.69 -10.22 5.35
C THR A 73 -6.73 -10.36 4.25
N TYR A 74 -6.56 -11.39 3.42
CA TYR A 74 -7.49 -11.65 2.33
C TYR A 74 -8.83 -12.12 2.87
N GLU A 75 -9.90 -11.73 2.19
CA GLU A 75 -11.25 -12.13 2.59
C GLU A 75 -11.61 -13.54 2.14
N ALA A 76 -10.81 -14.10 1.23
CA ALA A 76 -11.06 -15.44 0.73
C ALA A 76 -10.91 -16.47 1.86
N THR A 77 -11.70 -17.54 1.77
CA THR A 77 -11.66 -18.59 2.79
C THR A 77 -10.58 -19.62 2.55
N ASP A 78 -9.98 -19.60 1.36
CA ASP A 78 -8.92 -20.57 1.01
C ASP A 78 -7.67 -20.24 1.82
N PRO A 79 -7.08 -21.22 2.51
CA PRO A 79 -5.87 -20.96 3.32
C PRO A 79 -4.69 -20.39 2.54
N ARG A 80 -4.66 -20.56 1.22
CA ARG A 80 -3.59 -19.98 0.41
C ARG A 80 -3.65 -18.45 0.40
N TRP A 81 -4.81 -17.87 0.69
CA TRP A 81 -5.01 -16.43 0.68
C TRP A 81 -5.09 -15.93 2.12
N GLY A 82 -4.02 -16.08 2.85
CA GLY A 82 -3.99 -15.75 4.26
C GLY A 82 -3.56 -14.32 4.51
N THR A 83 -2.58 -14.18 5.37
CA THR A 83 -2.13 -12.88 5.87
C THR A 83 -0.74 -12.57 5.34
N VAL A 84 -0.53 -11.33 4.93
CA VAL A 84 0.75 -10.85 4.43
C VAL A 84 1.17 -9.64 5.25
N ASN A 85 2.42 -9.61 5.69
CA ASN A 85 2.97 -8.48 6.45
C ASN A 85 3.75 -7.58 5.51
N TYR A 86 3.56 -6.26 5.66
CA TYR A 86 4.22 -5.26 4.84
C TYR A 86 5.01 -4.32 5.72
N ASP A 87 6.28 -4.11 5.37
CA ASP A 87 7.15 -3.17 6.07
C ASP A 87 7.73 -2.21 5.03
N GLY A 88 7.42 -0.94 5.16
CA GLY A 88 7.81 0.03 4.16
C GLY A 88 8.22 1.36 4.74
N ARG A 89 8.63 2.23 3.84
CA ARG A 89 9.05 3.57 4.16
C ARG A 89 8.35 4.56 3.26
N LEU A 90 7.89 5.63 3.86
CA LEU A 90 7.22 6.73 3.17
C LEU A 90 8.28 7.73 2.71
N ASN A 91 8.17 8.18 1.46
CA ASN A 91 9.10 9.20 0.97
C ASN A 91 8.72 10.58 1.52
N ALA A 92 9.57 11.57 1.25
CA ALA A 92 9.41 12.90 1.83
C ALA A 92 8.13 13.59 1.38
N ASP A 93 7.67 13.32 0.16
CA ASP A 93 6.47 13.96 -0.37
C ASP A 93 5.18 13.26 0.06
N ALA A 94 5.29 12.14 0.76
CA ALA A 94 4.16 11.30 1.14
C ALA A 94 3.38 10.82 -0.08
N THR A 95 4.09 10.51 -1.16
CA THR A 95 3.50 10.01 -2.39
C THR A 95 3.91 8.58 -2.70
N GLU A 96 4.84 8.02 -1.95
CA GLU A 96 5.37 6.72 -2.26
C GLU A 96 5.71 5.96 -0.99
N ILE A 97 5.26 4.71 -0.90
CA ILE A 97 5.64 3.80 0.18
C ILE A 97 6.29 2.60 -0.50
N GLU A 98 7.50 2.25 -0.10
CA GLU A 98 8.12 1.07 -0.66
C GLU A 98 8.81 0.27 0.43
N GLY A 99 8.94 -1.03 0.20
CA GLY A 99 9.55 -1.91 1.17
C GLY A 99 9.38 -3.35 0.79
N ARG A 100 9.12 -4.19 1.78
CA ARG A 100 9.05 -5.62 1.57
C ARG A 100 7.77 -6.19 2.16
N TRP A 101 7.28 -7.23 1.51
CA TRP A 101 6.19 -8.03 2.05
C TRP A 101 6.74 -9.41 2.44
N THR A 102 6.13 -10.00 3.45
CA THR A 102 6.54 -11.33 3.91
C THR A 102 5.32 -12.14 4.30
N ILE A 103 5.39 -13.43 3.99
CA ILE A 103 4.46 -14.43 4.52
C ILE A 103 5.34 -15.32 5.38
N ALA A 104 5.03 -15.39 6.65
CA ALA A 104 5.91 -15.95 7.66
C ALA A 104 6.47 -17.31 7.24
N GLY A 105 7.81 -17.39 7.21
CA GLY A 105 8.51 -18.63 6.98
C GLY A 105 8.45 -19.19 5.56
N VAL A 106 7.84 -18.46 4.61
CA VAL A 106 7.60 -19.03 3.29
C VAL A 106 8.05 -18.13 2.16
N TRP A 107 7.50 -16.91 2.08
CA TRP A 107 7.66 -16.05 0.91
C TRP A 107 8.00 -14.64 1.32
N SER A 108 8.71 -13.95 0.44
CA SER A 108 8.94 -12.52 0.63
C SER A 108 9.18 -11.89 -0.74
N GLY A 109 9.04 -10.57 -0.79
CA GLY A 109 9.28 -9.83 -2.01
C GLY A 109 9.24 -8.35 -1.72
N LYS A 110 9.21 -7.55 -2.78
CA LYS A 110 9.19 -6.09 -2.66
C LYS A 110 7.80 -5.58 -2.98
N PHE A 111 7.50 -4.41 -2.45
CA PHE A 111 6.25 -3.74 -2.81
C PHE A 111 6.47 -2.24 -2.92
N MET A 112 5.58 -1.59 -3.63
CA MET A 112 5.55 -0.15 -3.77
C MET A 112 4.10 0.29 -3.87
N MET A 113 3.77 1.41 -3.23
CA MET A 113 2.47 2.04 -3.36
C MET A 113 2.70 3.50 -3.68
N ILE A 114 1.96 4.03 -4.65
CA ILE A 114 2.11 5.41 -5.07
C ILE A 114 0.75 6.09 -5.15
N ARG A 115 0.77 7.39 -4.98
CA ARG A 115 -0.39 8.24 -5.20
C ARG A 115 0.09 9.59 -5.71
N PRO A 116 -0.79 10.37 -6.39
CA PRO A 116 -0.38 11.69 -6.82
C PRO A 116 -0.17 12.61 -5.63
N LEU A 117 0.53 13.70 -5.86
CA LEU A 117 0.68 14.73 -4.84
C LEU A 117 -0.71 15.21 -4.42
N ARG A 118 -0.82 15.58 -3.13
CA ARG A 118 -2.06 16.14 -2.64
C ARG A 118 -2.39 17.43 -3.37
N GLU A 119 -3.67 17.76 -3.41
CA GLU A 119 -4.14 18.89 -4.21
C GLU A 119 -3.42 20.19 -3.86
N GLY A 120 -3.26 20.47 -2.56
CA GLY A 120 -2.58 21.68 -2.14
C GLY A 120 -1.14 21.73 -2.59
N LEU A 121 -0.44 20.61 -2.52
CA LEU A 121 0.95 20.58 -2.97
C LEU A 121 1.07 20.75 -4.47
N LYS A 122 0.12 20.20 -5.22
CA LYS A 122 0.12 20.39 -6.67
C LYS A 122 -0.04 21.87 -7.03
N GLU A 123 -0.91 22.56 -6.33
CA GLU A 123 -1.12 23.96 -6.62
C GLU A 123 0.09 24.81 -6.30
N GLU A 124 0.76 24.49 -5.19
CA GLU A 124 1.98 25.19 -4.85
C GLU A 124 3.05 25.00 -5.91
N GLN A 125 3.17 23.79 -6.42
CA GLN A 125 4.15 23.52 -7.46
C GLN A 125 3.84 24.25 -8.75
N LYS A 126 2.56 24.33 -9.10
CA LYS A 126 2.16 25.06 -10.29
C LYS A 126 2.51 26.55 -10.19
N GLU A 127 2.26 27.13 -9.04
CA GLU A 127 2.59 28.54 -8.85
C GLU A 127 4.08 28.77 -8.92
N SER A 128 4.86 27.91 -8.33
CA SER A 128 6.31 28.02 -8.42
C SER A 128 6.78 27.93 -9.86
N ALA A 129 6.19 27.05 -10.64
CA ALA A 129 6.58 26.90 -12.04
C ALA A 129 6.23 28.14 -12.86
N LYS A 130 5.18 28.84 -12.49
CA LYS A 130 4.78 30.05 -13.22
C LYS A 130 5.65 31.25 -12.87
N SER A 131 6.28 31.23 -11.74
CA SER A 131 7.12 32.34 -11.32
C SER A 131 8.43 32.30 -12.04
#